data_d9225fee87e162cd28f2266dd2d596cc
#
_entry.id   d9225fee87e162cd28f2266dd2d596cc
#
_cell.length_a   1.000
_cell.length_b   1.000
_cell.length_c   1.000
_cell.angle_alpha   90.00
_cell.angle_beta   90.00
_cell.angle_gamma   90.00
#
_symmetry.space_group_name_H-M   'P 1'
#
loop_
_entity.id
_entity.type
_entity.pdbx_description
1 polymer ?
#
loop_
_entity_poly.entity_id
_entity_poly.type
_entity_poly.pdbx_seq_one_letter_code
_entity_poly.pdbx_strand_id
1 'polypeptide(L)'
;MKQENTPDLPHNPEESEQAGNLKHRLHQHLKHEVYCKLGVSTIHGVGVFALRDIPKGTLPLKSMVSRKEKKFSRSELKEIPNSVRKHLADFCLVESGRVSVPEIGMNAVNISVYLNHSKTPNLFFNKAEVLEALRDIARGEELSIDYDVSFGEEHVFGDKELAADDEPEGDRA
;
A
#
# COMPACT_ATOMS: atom_id res chain seq x y z
N MET A 1 1.63 3.26 -51.38
CA MET A 1 1.76 3.05 -49.93
C MET A 1 3.24 3.10 -49.59
N LYS A 2 3.71 4.20 -49.01
CA LYS A 2 5.10 4.36 -48.55
C LYS A 2 5.16 3.78 -47.14
N GLN A 3 5.98 2.76 -46.93
CA GLN A 3 6.35 2.29 -45.59
C GLN A 3 7.21 3.37 -44.94
N GLU A 4 6.72 3.98 -43.86
CA GLU A 4 7.52 4.81 -42.98
C GLU A 4 8.51 3.91 -42.23
N ASN A 5 9.78 4.11 -42.53
CA ASN A 5 10.89 3.50 -41.83
C ASN A 5 10.99 4.20 -40.44
N THR A 6 10.56 3.53 -39.40
CA THR A 6 10.82 3.96 -38.02
C THR A 6 12.34 3.88 -37.81
N PRO A 7 13.04 4.95 -37.38
CA PRO A 7 14.48 4.87 -37.15
C PRO A 7 14.75 3.93 -35.97
N ASP A 8 15.62 2.97 -36.20
CA ASP A 8 16.17 2.07 -35.19
C ASP A 8 16.91 2.92 -34.15
N LEU A 9 16.33 3.07 -32.95
CA LEU A 9 16.98 3.76 -31.85
C LEU A 9 18.21 2.96 -31.43
N PRO A 10 19.37 3.63 -31.15
CA PRO A 10 20.60 2.95 -30.78
C PRO A 10 20.38 2.08 -29.54
N HIS A 11 20.60 0.80 -29.67
CA HIS A 11 20.50 -0.19 -28.60
C HIS A 11 21.62 0.05 -27.58
N ASN A 12 21.26 0.56 -26.39
CA ASN A 12 22.21 0.76 -25.29
C ASN A 12 22.42 -0.58 -24.54
N PRO A 13 23.65 -1.17 -24.58
CA PRO A 13 23.94 -2.44 -23.93
C PRO A 13 23.65 -2.45 -22.42
N GLU A 14 23.86 -1.33 -21.73
CA GLU A 14 23.61 -1.19 -20.29
C GLU A 14 22.11 -1.26 -19.96
N GLU A 15 21.25 -0.67 -20.79
CA GLU A 15 19.79 -0.76 -20.62
C GLU A 15 19.28 -2.17 -20.84
N SER A 16 19.86 -2.92 -21.77
CA SER A 16 19.48 -4.31 -22.03
C SER A 16 19.90 -5.26 -20.90
N GLU A 17 21.07 -5.05 -20.30
CA GLU A 17 21.56 -5.83 -19.16
C GLU A 17 20.73 -5.54 -17.90
N GLN A 18 20.41 -4.25 -17.63
CA GLN A 18 19.53 -3.85 -16.53
C GLN A 18 18.11 -4.40 -16.70
N ALA A 19 17.57 -4.36 -17.90
CA ALA A 19 16.25 -4.93 -18.21
C ALA A 19 16.24 -6.46 -18.05
N GLY A 20 17.30 -7.16 -18.46
CA GLY A 20 17.47 -8.60 -18.25
C GLY A 20 17.53 -8.97 -16.77
N ASN A 21 18.28 -8.20 -15.99
CA ASN A 21 18.36 -8.37 -14.54
C ASN A 21 17.01 -8.13 -13.85
N LEU A 22 16.28 -7.08 -14.24
CA LEU A 22 14.94 -6.79 -13.68
C LEU A 22 13.95 -7.91 -14.02
N LYS A 23 13.93 -8.40 -15.26
CA LYS A 23 13.07 -9.51 -15.68
C LYS A 23 13.36 -10.79 -14.88
N HIS A 24 14.62 -11.10 -14.65
CA HIS A 24 15.01 -12.25 -13.83
C HIS A 24 14.54 -12.09 -12.37
N ARG A 25 14.80 -10.93 -11.75
CA ARG A 25 14.35 -10.62 -10.39
C ARG A 25 12.83 -10.70 -10.26
N LEU A 26 12.09 -10.15 -11.23
CA LEU A 26 10.63 -10.22 -11.24
C LEU A 26 10.15 -11.66 -11.36
N HIS A 27 10.79 -12.49 -12.19
CA HIS A 27 10.45 -13.91 -12.30
C HIS A 27 10.66 -14.67 -10.97
N GLN A 28 11.76 -14.39 -10.25
CA GLN A 28 12.00 -14.98 -8.93
C GLN A 28 10.95 -14.50 -7.91
N HIS A 29 10.61 -13.21 -7.92
CA HIS A 29 9.55 -12.66 -7.10
C HIS A 29 8.21 -13.36 -7.34
N LEU A 30 7.78 -13.46 -8.60
CA LEU A 30 6.53 -14.13 -8.97
C LEU A 30 6.51 -15.61 -8.53
N LYS A 31 7.64 -16.29 -8.62
CA LYS A 31 7.76 -17.71 -8.28
C LYS A 31 7.74 -17.95 -6.77
N HIS A 32 8.39 -17.09 -6.00
CA HIS A 32 8.71 -17.38 -4.60
C HIS A 32 8.10 -16.43 -3.58
N GLU A 33 7.79 -15.18 -3.95
CA GLU A 33 7.46 -14.11 -2.98
C GLU A 33 6.00 -13.61 -3.10
N VAL A 34 5.25 -14.03 -4.11
CA VAL A 34 3.82 -13.68 -4.21
C VAL A 34 2.99 -14.66 -3.39
N TYR A 35 2.59 -14.23 -2.20
CA TYR A 35 1.82 -15.02 -1.24
C TYR A 35 0.37 -14.61 -1.14
N CYS A 36 0.00 -13.40 -1.59
CA CYS A 36 -1.27 -12.80 -1.21
C CYS A 36 -2.05 -12.27 -2.42
N LYS A 37 -3.36 -12.15 -2.25
CA LYS A 37 -4.31 -11.51 -3.18
C LYS A 37 -5.33 -10.69 -2.40
N LEU A 38 -6.01 -9.78 -3.09
CA LEU A 38 -7.21 -9.14 -2.55
C LEU A 38 -8.44 -10.03 -2.69
N GLY A 39 -9.40 -9.86 -1.80
CA GLY A 39 -10.68 -10.54 -1.80
C GLY A 39 -11.72 -9.83 -0.94
N VAL A 40 -12.97 -10.28 -1.01
CA VAL A 40 -14.05 -9.76 -0.14
C VAL A 40 -13.81 -10.29 1.28
N SER A 41 -13.77 -9.37 2.25
CA SER A 41 -13.55 -9.69 3.66
C SER A 41 -14.87 -9.85 4.40
N THR A 42 -14.87 -10.74 5.40
CA THR A 42 -15.95 -10.83 6.39
C THR A 42 -15.74 -9.89 7.57
N ILE A 43 -14.53 -9.29 7.70
CA ILE A 43 -14.22 -8.31 8.74
C ILE A 43 -14.71 -6.94 8.29
N HIS A 44 -14.16 -6.44 7.17
CA HIS A 44 -14.58 -5.17 6.58
C HIS A 44 -14.17 -5.11 5.10
N GLY A 45 -15.13 -4.81 4.21
CA GLY A 45 -14.90 -4.45 2.80
C GLY A 45 -14.01 -5.42 2.03
N VAL A 46 -12.80 -4.97 1.71
CA VAL A 46 -11.77 -5.74 1.01
C VAL A 46 -10.69 -6.14 2.01
N GLY A 47 -10.21 -7.37 1.91
CA GLY A 47 -9.12 -7.90 2.73
C GLY A 47 -8.01 -8.54 1.90
N VAL A 48 -6.94 -8.91 2.57
CA VAL A 48 -5.77 -9.59 2.00
C VAL A 48 -5.84 -11.07 2.36
N PHE A 49 -5.75 -11.95 1.38
CA PHE A 49 -5.91 -13.41 1.56
C PHE A 49 -4.68 -14.17 1.08
N ALA A 50 -4.34 -15.24 1.78
CA ALA A 50 -3.26 -16.14 1.39
C ALA A 50 -3.59 -16.90 0.09
N LEU A 51 -2.74 -16.80 -0.94
CA LEU A 51 -2.80 -17.59 -2.17
C LEU A 51 -2.29 -19.02 -1.98
N ARG A 52 -1.40 -19.22 -1.03
CA ARG A 52 -0.74 -20.47 -0.65
C ARG A 52 -0.43 -20.44 0.83
N ASP A 53 -0.06 -21.57 1.42
CA ASP A 53 0.36 -21.61 2.81
C ASP A 53 1.57 -20.70 3.05
N ILE A 54 1.52 -19.96 4.15
CA ILE A 54 2.55 -19.00 4.56
C ILE A 54 3.13 -19.48 5.88
N PRO A 55 4.36 -20.01 5.90
CA PRO A 55 5.01 -20.42 7.14
C PRO A 55 5.24 -19.23 8.07
N LYS A 56 5.23 -19.48 9.38
CA LYS A 56 5.66 -18.54 10.41
C LYS A 56 7.03 -17.93 10.06
N GLY A 57 7.20 -16.62 10.28
CA GLY A 57 8.43 -15.89 9.98
C GLY A 57 8.59 -15.47 8.52
N THR A 58 7.65 -15.83 7.63
CA THR A 58 7.64 -15.36 6.24
C THR A 58 7.27 -13.88 6.19
N LEU A 59 7.81 -13.16 5.21
CA LEU A 59 7.47 -11.75 4.89
C LEU A 59 6.52 -11.72 3.67
N PRO A 60 5.20 -11.99 3.84
CA PRO A 60 4.31 -12.31 2.73
C PRO A 60 3.95 -11.11 1.84
N LEU A 61 4.19 -9.90 2.33
CA LEU A 61 3.88 -8.62 1.65
C LEU A 61 5.15 -7.80 1.36
N LYS A 62 6.31 -8.46 1.31
CA LYS A 62 7.57 -7.80 0.94
C LYS A 62 7.47 -7.22 -0.47
N SER A 63 7.65 -5.92 -0.60
CA SER A 63 7.61 -5.20 -1.88
C SER A 63 8.97 -5.20 -2.56
N MET A 64 8.98 -5.24 -3.90
CA MET A 64 10.18 -5.00 -4.71
C MET A 64 10.56 -3.51 -4.80
N VAL A 65 9.64 -2.61 -4.48
CA VAL A 65 9.85 -1.15 -4.46
C VAL A 65 9.87 -0.64 -3.03
N SER A 66 10.64 0.44 -2.80
CA SER A 66 10.73 1.08 -1.49
C SER A 66 9.37 1.63 -1.04
N ARG A 67 9.05 1.47 0.24
CA ARG A 67 7.85 2.03 0.88
C ARG A 67 8.15 3.43 1.45
N LYS A 68 8.66 4.32 0.64
CA LYS A 68 8.86 5.69 1.07
C LYS A 68 7.55 6.45 1.10
N GLU A 69 7.39 7.29 2.10
CA GLU A 69 6.22 8.16 2.29
C GLU A 69 6.64 9.60 2.47
N LYS A 70 5.74 10.51 2.14
CA LYS A 70 5.85 11.94 2.44
C LYS A 70 4.74 12.35 3.39
N LYS A 71 5.09 13.09 4.45
CA LYS A 71 4.13 13.57 5.44
C LYS A 71 3.63 14.96 5.03
N PHE A 72 2.34 15.08 4.83
CA PHE A 72 1.63 16.32 4.54
C PHE A 72 0.85 16.77 5.75
N SER A 73 0.84 18.07 6.05
CA SER A 73 -0.10 18.67 6.97
C SER A 73 -1.50 18.76 6.34
N ARG A 74 -2.55 18.84 7.15
CA ARG A 74 -3.91 19.06 6.64
C ARG A 74 -4.03 20.35 5.83
N SER A 75 -3.28 21.40 6.19
CA SER A 75 -3.29 22.68 5.45
C SER A 75 -2.71 22.54 4.03
N GLU A 76 -1.70 21.69 3.83
CA GLU A 76 -1.14 21.40 2.49
C GLU A 76 -2.10 20.61 1.62
N LEU A 77 -3.06 19.92 2.23
CA LEU A 77 -4.05 19.11 1.51
C LEU A 77 -5.37 19.86 1.23
N LYS A 78 -5.54 21.12 1.68
CA LYS A 78 -6.79 21.87 1.48
C LYS A 78 -7.18 22.08 0.03
N GLU A 79 -6.19 22.25 -0.87
CA GLU A 79 -6.42 22.45 -2.31
C GLU A 79 -6.71 21.13 -3.05
N ILE A 80 -6.56 19.98 -2.37
CA ILE A 80 -6.83 18.67 -2.96
C ILE A 80 -8.36 18.46 -3.02
N PRO A 81 -8.90 17.92 -4.14
CA PRO A 81 -10.32 17.64 -4.26
C PRO A 81 -10.85 16.81 -3.09
N ASN A 82 -12.04 17.14 -2.57
CA ASN A 82 -12.60 16.52 -1.39
C ASN A 82 -12.74 14.98 -1.53
N SER A 83 -13.13 14.49 -2.72
CA SER A 83 -13.17 13.05 -2.99
C SER A 83 -11.80 12.36 -2.82
N VAL A 84 -10.71 13.05 -3.15
CA VAL A 84 -9.35 12.54 -2.95
C VAL A 84 -8.97 12.62 -1.49
N ARG A 85 -9.33 13.67 -0.77
CA ARG A 85 -9.08 13.78 0.69
C ARG A 85 -9.80 12.66 1.46
N LYS A 86 -11.04 12.34 1.09
CA LYS A 86 -11.78 11.20 1.65
C LYS A 86 -11.04 9.88 1.40
N HIS A 87 -10.53 9.68 0.19
CA HIS A 87 -9.74 8.50 -0.13
C HIS A 87 -8.42 8.43 0.67
N LEU A 88 -7.73 9.57 0.87
CA LEU A 88 -6.56 9.62 1.76
C LEU A 88 -6.94 9.28 3.20
N ALA A 89 -8.07 9.78 3.70
CA ALA A 89 -8.54 9.48 5.06
C ALA A 89 -8.78 7.98 5.28
N ASP A 90 -9.29 7.28 4.27
CA ASP A 90 -9.59 5.85 4.37
C ASP A 90 -8.34 4.95 4.38
N PHE A 91 -7.27 5.37 3.67
CA PHE A 91 -6.13 4.48 3.38
C PHE A 91 -4.77 4.99 3.89
N CYS A 92 -4.66 6.24 4.31
CA CYS A 92 -3.41 6.81 4.80
C CYS A 92 -3.42 6.94 6.31
N LEU A 93 -2.28 6.61 6.93
CA LEU A 93 -2.07 6.84 8.35
C LEU A 93 -2.03 8.35 8.63
N VAL A 94 -2.83 8.79 9.60
CA VAL A 94 -2.78 10.14 10.15
C VAL A 94 -2.18 10.07 11.55
N GLU A 95 -1.03 10.71 11.74
CA GLU A 95 -0.29 10.75 12.99
C GLU A 95 0.13 12.19 13.30
N SER A 96 -0.13 12.67 14.50
CA SER A 96 0.21 14.04 14.92
C SER A 96 -0.24 15.12 13.92
N GLY A 97 -1.43 14.97 13.35
CA GLY A 97 -2.01 15.90 12.38
C GLY A 97 -1.34 15.91 10.99
N ARG A 98 -0.52 14.89 10.69
CA ARG A 98 0.13 14.71 9.39
C ARG A 98 -0.35 13.44 8.73
N VAL A 99 -0.53 13.50 7.41
CA VAL A 99 -0.97 12.40 6.55
C VAL A 99 0.24 11.82 5.83
N SER A 100 0.47 10.52 5.99
CA SER A 100 1.56 9.78 5.32
C SER A 100 1.10 9.29 3.95
N VAL A 101 1.58 9.92 2.88
CA VAL A 101 1.22 9.58 1.49
C VAL A 101 2.38 8.84 0.82
N PRO A 102 2.15 7.66 0.20
CA PRO A 102 3.18 6.93 -0.52
C PRO A 102 3.82 7.74 -1.66
N GLU A 103 5.15 7.73 -1.79
CA GLU A 103 5.86 8.44 -2.88
C GLU A 103 5.46 7.95 -4.28
N ILE A 104 5.00 6.70 -4.40
CA ILE A 104 4.51 6.14 -5.67
C ILE A 104 3.10 6.63 -6.04
N GLY A 105 2.48 7.46 -5.18
CA GLY A 105 1.11 7.97 -5.34
C GLY A 105 0.03 6.93 -5.03
N MET A 106 -1.22 7.40 -4.95
CA MET A 106 -2.36 6.59 -4.50
C MET A 106 -2.88 5.60 -5.56
N ASN A 107 -2.51 5.75 -6.83
CA ASN A 107 -2.91 4.82 -7.90
C ASN A 107 -2.10 3.52 -7.93
N ALA A 108 -1.02 3.43 -7.14
CA ALA A 108 -0.12 2.28 -7.09
C ALA A 108 0.16 1.82 -5.66
N VAL A 109 -0.82 1.92 -4.77
CA VAL A 109 -0.68 1.53 -3.36
C VAL A 109 -0.40 0.03 -3.22
N ASN A 110 0.38 -0.31 -2.19
CA ASN A 110 0.64 -1.71 -1.86
C ASN A 110 -0.63 -2.35 -1.27
N ILE A 111 -0.86 -3.63 -1.58
CA ILE A 111 -2.02 -4.37 -1.07
C ILE A 111 -2.07 -4.45 0.46
N SER A 112 -0.96 -4.18 1.16
CA SER A 112 -0.93 -4.13 2.63
C SER A 112 -1.84 -3.06 3.25
N VAL A 113 -2.23 -2.03 2.49
CA VAL A 113 -3.20 -1.03 2.96
C VAL A 113 -4.62 -1.59 3.13
N TYR A 114 -4.89 -2.78 2.60
CA TYR A 114 -6.16 -3.51 2.75
C TYR A 114 -6.12 -4.57 3.86
N LEU A 115 -5.08 -4.60 4.68
CA LEU A 115 -5.06 -5.46 5.87
C LEU A 115 -6.08 -4.97 6.87
N ASN A 116 -7.02 -5.83 7.24
CA ASN A 116 -8.02 -5.52 8.24
C ASN A 116 -7.45 -5.65 9.67
N HIS A 117 -8.10 -4.93 10.61
CA HIS A 117 -7.79 -5.02 12.03
C HIS A 117 -8.29 -6.33 12.64
N SER A 118 -7.49 -6.91 13.53
CA SER A 118 -7.90 -8.04 14.37
C SER A 118 -7.17 -7.99 15.71
N LYS A 119 -7.89 -8.32 16.79
CA LYS A 119 -7.28 -8.54 18.12
C LYS A 119 -6.57 -9.90 18.24
N THR A 120 -6.75 -10.77 17.25
CA THR A 120 -6.03 -12.03 17.10
C THR A 120 -5.31 -12.07 15.74
N PRO A 121 -4.35 -11.17 15.51
CA PRO A 121 -3.71 -10.99 14.22
C PRO A 121 -2.85 -12.21 13.84
N ASN A 122 -2.60 -12.38 12.55
CA ASN A 122 -1.64 -13.37 12.05
C ASN A 122 -0.39 -12.75 11.44
N LEU A 123 -0.34 -11.39 11.36
CA LEU A 123 0.84 -10.63 10.97
C LEU A 123 1.20 -9.59 12.05
N PHE A 124 2.46 -9.16 12.04
CA PHE A 124 2.95 -8.05 12.85
C PHE A 124 4.09 -7.32 12.13
N PHE A 125 4.38 -6.08 12.51
CA PHE A 125 5.59 -5.38 12.08
C PHE A 125 6.78 -5.83 12.92
N ASN A 126 7.79 -6.41 12.28
CA ASN A 126 9.02 -6.79 12.95
C ASN A 126 9.93 -5.56 13.19
N LYS A 127 11.12 -5.77 13.79
CA LYS A 127 12.08 -4.70 14.11
C LYS A 127 12.60 -3.91 12.90
N ALA A 128 12.42 -4.44 11.69
CA ALA A 128 12.77 -3.77 10.43
C ALA A 128 11.54 -3.09 9.78
N GLU A 129 10.43 -2.93 10.53
CA GLU A 129 9.17 -2.35 10.07
C GLU A 129 8.58 -3.07 8.83
N VAL A 130 8.80 -4.39 8.75
CA VAL A 130 8.27 -5.25 7.69
C VAL A 130 7.27 -6.22 8.28
N LEU A 131 6.16 -6.44 7.56
CA LEU A 131 5.12 -7.38 7.95
C LEU A 131 5.63 -8.82 7.89
N GLU A 132 5.52 -9.52 9.02
CA GLU A 132 5.99 -10.89 9.22
C GLU A 132 4.86 -11.77 9.78
N ALA A 133 4.80 -13.04 9.36
CA ALA A 133 3.82 -13.99 9.82
C ALA A 133 4.12 -14.46 11.27
N LEU A 134 3.17 -14.21 12.18
CA LEU A 134 3.24 -14.62 13.61
C LEU A 134 3.14 -16.14 13.81
N ARG A 135 2.44 -16.79 12.90
CA ARG A 135 2.18 -18.24 12.88
C ARG A 135 2.07 -18.72 11.45
N ASP A 136 1.92 -20.01 11.26
CA ASP A 136 1.54 -20.57 9.98
C ASP A 136 0.14 -20.06 9.60
N ILE A 137 -0.02 -19.63 8.33
CA ILE A 137 -1.27 -19.12 7.77
C ILE A 137 -1.64 -20.02 6.61
N ALA A 138 -2.83 -20.61 6.67
CA ALA A 138 -3.30 -21.53 5.64
C ALA A 138 -3.72 -20.80 4.37
N ARG A 139 -3.59 -21.44 3.22
CA ARG A 139 -4.15 -20.96 1.95
C ARG A 139 -5.63 -20.62 2.11
N GLY A 140 -6.02 -19.43 1.65
CA GLY A 140 -7.39 -18.91 1.73
C GLY A 140 -7.71 -18.18 3.02
N GLU A 141 -6.83 -18.19 4.02
CA GLU A 141 -6.99 -17.45 5.27
C GLU A 141 -6.78 -15.94 5.02
N GLU A 142 -7.56 -15.10 5.69
CA GLU A 142 -7.39 -13.65 5.67
C GLU A 142 -6.22 -13.23 6.55
N LEU A 143 -5.37 -12.34 6.03
CA LEU A 143 -4.26 -11.74 6.75
C LEU A 143 -4.75 -10.49 7.48
N SER A 144 -4.35 -10.33 8.75
CA SER A 144 -4.75 -9.20 9.59
C SER A 144 -3.63 -8.76 10.53
N ILE A 145 -3.72 -7.51 10.99
CA ILE A 145 -2.81 -6.93 11.99
C ILE A 145 -3.61 -6.31 13.13
N ASP A 146 -2.99 -6.13 14.30
CA ASP A 146 -3.56 -5.29 15.35
C ASP A 146 -3.11 -3.84 15.11
N TYR A 147 -4.05 -2.96 14.78
CA TYR A 147 -3.77 -1.55 14.50
C TYR A 147 -3.22 -0.83 15.73
N ASP A 148 -3.75 -1.11 16.92
CA ASP A 148 -3.34 -0.42 18.14
C ASP A 148 -1.89 -0.77 18.50
N VAL A 149 -1.49 -2.03 18.31
CA VAL A 149 -0.11 -2.47 18.49
C VAL A 149 0.81 -1.94 17.38
N SER A 150 0.30 -1.87 16.14
CA SER A 150 1.09 -1.52 14.97
C SER A 150 1.37 -0.03 14.83
N PHE A 151 0.41 0.82 15.23
CA PHE A 151 0.44 2.27 14.98
C PHE A 151 0.34 3.11 16.26
N GLY A 152 0.17 2.45 17.43
CA GLY A 152 -0.06 3.12 18.70
C GLY A 152 -1.50 3.61 18.89
N GLU A 153 -1.83 4.07 20.10
CA GLU A 153 -3.20 4.49 20.45
C GLU A 153 -3.62 5.81 19.78
N GLU A 154 -2.67 6.60 19.28
CA GLU A 154 -2.93 7.90 18.64
C GLU A 154 -3.13 7.80 17.11
N HIS A 155 -3.14 6.59 16.55
CA HIS A 155 -3.36 6.43 15.11
C HIS A 155 -4.82 6.67 14.74
N VAL A 156 -5.05 7.25 13.57
CA VAL A 156 -6.39 7.46 13.02
C VAL A 156 -6.42 6.98 11.57
N PHE A 157 -7.34 6.04 11.29
CA PHE A 157 -7.82 5.76 9.95
C PHE A 157 -9.26 6.26 9.81
N GLY A 158 -9.66 6.71 8.62
CA GLY A 158 -10.96 7.33 8.41
C GLY A 158 -11.07 8.70 9.09
N ASP A 159 -10.00 9.50 9.02
CA ASP A 159 -9.93 10.83 9.64
C ASP A 159 -11.06 11.74 9.14
N LYS A 160 -12.07 11.99 10.02
CA LYS A 160 -13.26 12.76 9.68
C LYS A 160 -12.96 14.22 9.36
N GLU A 161 -11.92 14.81 9.97
CA GLU A 161 -11.53 16.21 9.69
C GLU A 161 -10.87 16.33 8.32
N LEU A 162 -10.08 15.32 7.92
CA LEU A 162 -9.50 15.26 6.57
C LEU A 162 -10.56 15.01 5.51
N ALA A 163 -11.57 14.19 5.83
CA ALA A 163 -12.67 13.83 4.95
C ALA A 163 -13.82 14.87 4.93
N ALA A 164 -13.82 15.86 5.82
CA ALA A 164 -14.85 16.88 5.90
C ALA A 164 -14.91 17.70 4.61
N ASP A 165 -16.13 18.03 4.18
CA ASP A 165 -16.35 19.00 3.12
C ASP A 165 -15.95 20.38 3.67
N ASP A 166 -15.23 21.17 2.87
CA ASP A 166 -15.04 22.58 3.16
C ASP A 166 -16.45 23.21 3.12
N GLU A 167 -16.99 23.61 4.27
CA GLU A 167 -18.22 24.41 4.26
C GLU A 167 -17.92 25.64 3.38
N PRO A 168 -18.79 26.00 2.43
CA PRO A 168 -18.63 27.26 1.71
C PRO A 168 -18.56 28.37 2.76
N GLU A 169 -17.49 29.17 2.77
CA GLU A 169 -17.42 30.38 3.59
C GLU A 169 -18.72 31.16 3.35
N GLY A 170 -19.62 31.09 4.33
CA GLY A 170 -20.88 31.78 4.26
C GLY A 170 -20.58 33.25 4.05
N ASP A 171 -21.14 33.80 2.97
CA ASP A 171 -21.19 35.21 2.64
C ASP A 171 -21.60 35.98 3.87
N ARG A 172 -20.61 36.46 4.65
CA ARG A 172 -20.88 37.38 5.77
C ARG A 172 -21.08 38.76 5.17
N ALA A 173 -22.34 39.01 4.77
CA ALA A 173 -22.84 40.35 4.53
C ALA A 173 -22.76 41.23 5.77
#